data_be41a0a1c7b71b70de474dfb8398ad9a
#
_entry.id   be41a0a1c7b71b70de474dfb8398ad9a
#
_cell.length_a   1.000
_cell.length_b   1.000
_cell.length_c   1.000
_cell.angle_alpha   90.00
_cell.angle_beta   90.00
_cell.angle_gamma   90.00
#
_symmetry.space_group_name_H-M   'P 1'
#
loop_
_entity.id
_entity.type
_entity.pdbx_description
1 polymer ?
#
loop_
_entity_poly.entity_id
_entity_poly.type
_entity_poly.pdbx_seq_one_letter_code
_entity_poly.pdbx_strand_id
1 'polypeptide(L)'
;WLHVGGSAIGKTVFGGQDSSNTIARHFANFINAIFDGVWASESGTVLTITSHSFSSVWQFHVYTELPLSNTGSGRATVADDLQGASYCVKWAIDPTQTPVLNRAFRDWHGDFFALLKAAGMAAVCSLSQELVNPPDNPPASVWVQRFPDDSPVETATGFGTLNSSQVAFSAGPQNYMAQAHAAMAGLMQAAGLTPRLQFGEILWWFVANASGMAFHDADTQAAAQAALGRALATFHTPNDDPSINGYVDANFLRTRLYNYVAAIQSTVLAQCPLAVFELLWPMDVNDPDKCRLLRYINLPPQWTTRAGSGFDTFLIEGYQYPGINHNLDQATRCAQYPWKELAWDQAHCRYLMGLYYGTWPWLREFVNVNRLGLPAIKIWAYDHLCLFGWPVPLPTTDDRSFIY
;
A
#
# COMPACT_ATOMS: atom_id res chain seq x y z
N TRP A 1 -30.31 -3.02 19.97
CA TRP A 1 -28.91 -3.18 20.41
C TRP A 1 -27.98 -3.08 19.22
N LEU A 2 -26.93 -2.33 19.35
CA LEU A 2 -25.85 -2.30 18.39
C LEU A 2 -24.60 -2.91 19.03
N HIS A 3 -24.01 -3.90 18.39
CA HIS A 3 -22.75 -4.51 18.80
C HIS A 3 -21.66 -4.21 17.76
N VAL A 4 -20.52 -3.75 18.23
CA VAL A 4 -19.33 -3.57 17.39
C VAL A 4 -18.16 -4.23 18.10
N GLY A 5 -17.42 -5.07 17.38
CA GLY A 5 -16.24 -5.74 17.93
C GLY A 5 -16.53 -6.69 19.10
N GLY A 6 -17.72 -7.30 19.15
CA GLY A 6 -18.09 -8.26 20.20
C GLY A 6 -18.61 -7.62 21.49
N SER A 7 -18.62 -6.31 21.62
CA SER A 7 -19.15 -5.59 22.79
C SER A 7 -20.50 -4.97 22.48
N ALA A 8 -21.45 -5.11 23.39
CA ALA A 8 -22.73 -4.42 23.31
C ALA A 8 -22.51 -2.94 23.58
N ILE A 9 -22.90 -2.07 22.63
CA ILE A 9 -22.52 -0.68 22.66
C ILE A 9 -23.60 0.21 23.24
N GLY A 10 -24.82 -0.25 23.32
CA GLY A 10 -25.90 0.49 23.94
C GLY A 10 -27.26 0.06 23.47
N LYS A 11 -28.24 0.39 24.31
CA LYS A 11 -29.68 0.25 24.04
C LYS A 11 -30.24 1.63 23.89
N THR A 12 -30.74 1.95 22.69
CA THR A 12 -31.54 3.15 22.51
C THR A 12 -33.01 2.75 22.48
N VAL A 13 -33.79 3.34 23.36
CA VAL A 13 -35.24 3.15 23.39
C VAL A 13 -35.86 4.31 22.64
N PHE A 14 -36.63 3.99 21.61
CA PHE A 14 -37.35 4.97 20.82
C PHE A 14 -38.78 5.08 21.33
N GLY A 15 -39.29 6.31 21.42
CA GLY A 15 -40.69 6.60 21.79
C GLY A 15 -41.63 6.48 20.59
N GLY A 16 -42.93 6.43 20.85
CA GLY A 16 -43.94 6.30 19.80
C GLY A 16 -44.04 7.50 18.84
N GLN A 17 -43.28 8.57 19.09
CA GLN A 17 -43.15 9.74 18.19
C GLN A 17 -41.98 9.69 17.25
N ASP A 18 -41.10 8.66 17.36
CA ASP A 18 -39.94 8.55 16.50
C ASP A 18 -40.31 8.01 15.13
N SER A 19 -39.91 8.72 14.11
CA SER A 19 -39.93 8.23 12.72
C SER A 19 -38.70 7.43 12.40
N SER A 20 -38.74 6.62 11.33
CA SER A 20 -37.56 5.90 10.85
C SER A 20 -36.39 6.82 10.55
N ASN A 21 -36.62 8.06 10.12
CA ASN A 21 -35.58 9.05 9.89
C ASN A 21 -34.93 9.51 11.20
N THR A 22 -35.75 9.76 12.26
CA THR A 22 -35.21 10.15 13.58
C THR A 22 -34.43 9.01 14.21
N ILE A 23 -34.87 7.76 14.01
CA ILE A 23 -34.16 6.55 14.46
C ILE A 23 -32.78 6.42 13.75
N ALA A 24 -32.72 6.55 12.43
CA ALA A 24 -31.49 6.49 11.69
C ALA A 24 -30.49 7.59 12.14
N ARG A 25 -30.99 8.81 12.34
CA ARG A 25 -30.19 9.93 12.86
C ARG A 25 -29.66 9.69 14.27
N HIS A 26 -30.48 9.15 15.15
CA HIS A 26 -30.02 8.81 16.50
C HIS A 26 -28.92 7.77 16.50
N PHE A 27 -29.03 6.73 15.66
CA PHE A 27 -27.97 5.75 15.51
C PHE A 27 -26.70 6.35 14.93
N ALA A 28 -26.79 7.20 13.90
CA ALA A 28 -25.64 7.88 13.34
C ALA A 28 -24.92 8.73 14.39
N ASN A 29 -25.65 9.55 15.13
CA ASN A 29 -25.09 10.39 16.19
C ASN A 29 -24.46 9.56 17.32
N PHE A 30 -25.10 8.46 17.70
CA PHE A 30 -24.60 7.57 18.74
C PHE A 30 -23.29 6.88 18.31
N ILE A 31 -23.25 6.35 17.10
CA ILE A 31 -22.02 5.73 16.55
C ILE A 31 -20.89 6.74 16.50
N ASN A 32 -21.14 7.93 15.98
CA ASN A 32 -20.14 8.99 15.87
C ASN A 32 -19.64 9.55 17.20
N ALA A 33 -20.45 9.44 18.25
CA ALA A 33 -20.09 9.93 19.59
C ALA A 33 -19.22 8.94 20.39
N ILE A 34 -19.22 7.66 20.03
CA ILE A 34 -18.65 6.60 20.89
C ILE A 34 -17.51 5.85 20.20
N PHE A 35 -17.41 5.88 18.87
CA PHE A 35 -16.48 5.04 18.13
C PHE A 35 -15.42 5.82 17.36
N ASP A 36 -14.16 5.52 17.68
CA ASP A 36 -13.00 6.04 16.96
C ASP A 36 -12.71 5.27 15.66
N GLY A 37 -13.24 4.05 15.52
CA GLY A 37 -12.93 3.17 14.38
C GLY A 37 -13.96 3.14 13.26
N VAL A 38 -15.14 3.76 13.48
CA VAL A 38 -16.22 3.84 12.49
C VAL A 38 -16.92 5.18 12.59
N TRP A 39 -17.52 5.62 11.50
CA TRP A 39 -18.45 6.74 11.53
C TRP A 39 -19.73 6.38 10.79
N ALA A 40 -20.78 7.08 11.09
CA ALA A 40 -22.07 6.83 10.50
C ALA A 40 -22.69 8.09 9.93
N SER A 41 -23.38 7.94 8.82
CA SER A 41 -24.20 8.99 8.20
C SER A 41 -25.62 8.48 7.98
N GLU A 42 -26.58 9.37 7.96
CA GLU A 42 -27.97 9.05 7.67
C GLU A 42 -28.43 9.77 6.41
N SER A 43 -29.27 9.11 5.64
CA SER A 43 -29.99 9.71 4.52
C SER A 43 -31.43 9.16 4.53
N GLY A 44 -32.39 9.97 5.05
CA GLY A 44 -33.71 9.51 5.26
C GLY A 44 -33.79 8.35 6.27
N THR A 45 -34.24 7.19 5.82
CA THR A 45 -34.36 5.97 6.64
C THR A 45 -33.12 5.06 6.58
N VAL A 46 -32.12 5.44 5.80
CA VAL A 46 -30.92 4.64 5.59
C VAL A 46 -29.81 5.13 6.51
N LEU A 47 -29.26 4.20 7.31
CA LEU A 47 -28.06 4.39 8.10
C LEU A 47 -26.89 3.74 7.35
N THR A 48 -25.88 4.54 7.04
CA THR A 48 -24.62 4.06 6.45
C THR A 48 -23.55 4.10 7.52
N ILE A 49 -22.92 2.95 7.79
CA ILE A 49 -21.79 2.83 8.73
C ILE A 49 -20.54 2.59 7.91
N THR A 50 -19.52 3.40 8.15
CA THR A 50 -18.25 3.36 7.42
C THR A 50 -17.11 3.11 8.40
N SER A 51 -16.25 2.17 8.11
CA SER A 51 -15.05 1.90 8.90
C SER A 51 -13.92 2.86 8.55
N HIS A 52 -13.22 3.38 9.56
CA HIS A 52 -12.01 4.18 9.41
C HIS A 52 -10.75 3.31 9.30
N SER A 53 -10.85 2.03 9.65
CA SER A 53 -9.71 1.12 9.65
C SER A 53 -9.78 0.14 8.51
N PHE A 54 -8.71 0.10 7.71
CA PHE A 54 -8.56 -0.88 6.64
C PHE A 54 -8.04 -2.24 7.15
N SER A 55 -7.61 -2.32 8.41
CA SER A 55 -6.96 -3.51 8.97
C SER A 55 -7.83 -4.35 9.88
N SER A 56 -9.05 -3.92 10.21
CA SER A 56 -9.91 -4.63 11.14
C SER A 56 -11.13 -5.24 10.45
N VAL A 57 -11.33 -6.52 10.72
CA VAL A 57 -12.59 -7.19 10.43
C VAL A 57 -13.59 -6.73 11.49
N TRP A 58 -14.48 -5.83 11.11
CA TRP A 58 -15.56 -5.39 11.98
C TRP A 58 -16.75 -6.33 11.82
N GLN A 59 -17.20 -6.90 12.93
CA GLN A 59 -18.45 -7.65 12.97
C GLN A 59 -19.56 -6.71 13.48
N PHE A 60 -20.55 -6.50 12.66
CA PHE A 60 -21.75 -5.75 13.06
C PHE A 60 -22.87 -6.72 13.35
N HIS A 61 -23.41 -6.66 14.57
CA HIS A 61 -24.62 -7.37 14.94
C HIS A 61 -25.70 -6.35 15.25
N VAL A 62 -26.74 -6.32 14.47
CA VAL A 62 -27.92 -5.50 14.73
C VAL A 62 -29.03 -6.40 15.25
N TYR A 63 -29.40 -6.22 16.51
CA TYR A 63 -30.53 -6.91 17.11
C TYR A 63 -31.68 -5.93 17.26
N THR A 64 -32.82 -6.28 16.72
CA THR A 64 -34.07 -5.58 17.00
C THR A 64 -34.91 -6.41 17.96
N GLU A 65 -35.06 -5.96 19.21
CA GLU A 65 -36.06 -6.49 20.14
C GLU A 65 -37.33 -5.64 19.95
N LEU A 66 -38.32 -6.18 19.26
CA LEU A 66 -39.66 -5.60 19.25
C LEU A 66 -40.44 -6.10 20.47
N PRO A 67 -41.06 -5.22 21.26
CA PRO A 67 -41.99 -5.66 22.29
C PRO A 67 -43.08 -6.51 21.66
N LEU A 68 -43.37 -7.67 22.21
CA LEU A 68 -44.38 -8.61 21.73
C LEU A 68 -45.80 -8.03 21.61
N SER A 69 -46.01 -6.82 22.09
CA SER A 69 -47.33 -6.13 22.11
C SER A 69 -47.51 -5.07 21.02
N ASN A 70 -46.53 -4.84 20.15
CA ASN A 70 -46.66 -3.81 19.14
C ASN A 70 -47.19 -4.38 17.81
N THR A 71 -48.50 -4.30 17.65
CA THR A 71 -49.24 -4.64 16.41
C THR A 71 -49.20 -3.52 15.37
N GLY A 72 -48.38 -2.50 15.56
CA GLY A 72 -48.19 -1.40 14.60
C GLY A 72 -47.48 -1.87 13.35
N SER A 73 -47.93 -1.43 12.17
CA SER A 73 -47.46 -1.78 10.84
C SER A 73 -46.06 -1.21 10.46
N GLY A 74 -45.28 -0.76 11.44
CA GLY A 74 -43.91 -0.30 11.24
C GLY A 74 -42.88 -1.40 11.44
N ARG A 75 -42.78 -2.35 10.52
CA ARG A 75 -41.61 -3.20 10.43
C ARG A 75 -40.44 -2.34 9.94
N ALA A 76 -39.42 -2.21 10.77
CA ALA A 76 -38.08 -1.97 10.23
C ALA A 76 -37.76 -3.22 9.42
N THR A 77 -37.85 -3.17 8.12
CA THR A 77 -37.24 -4.15 7.25
C THR A 77 -35.73 -3.87 7.30
N VAL A 78 -35.07 -4.48 8.27
CA VAL A 78 -33.67 -4.85 8.08
C VAL A 78 -33.69 -5.76 6.84
N ALA A 79 -32.92 -5.46 5.81
CA ALA A 79 -32.79 -6.39 4.68
C ALA A 79 -32.60 -7.80 5.25
N ASP A 80 -33.30 -8.79 4.70
CA ASP A 80 -33.44 -10.14 5.26
C ASP A 80 -32.12 -10.82 5.66
N ASP A 81 -31.01 -10.32 5.19
CA ASP A 81 -29.67 -10.81 5.43
C ASP A 81 -29.07 -10.43 6.79
N LEU A 82 -29.72 -9.58 7.60
CA LEU A 82 -29.18 -9.10 8.88
C LEU A 82 -29.77 -9.82 10.11
N GLN A 83 -30.65 -10.79 9.95
CA GLN A 83 -31.21 -11.54 11.08
C GLN A 83 -30.20 -12.56 11.61
N GLY A 84 -29.41 -12.17 12.57
CA GLY A 84 -28.56 -13.08 13.37
C GLY A 84 -27.32 -13.63 12.67
N ALA A 85 -26.97 -13.11 11.51
CA ALA A 85 -25.72 -13.46 10.84
C ALA A 85 -24.59 -12.51 11.25
N SER A 86 -23.44 -13.09 11.57
CA SER A 86 -22.20 -12.32 11.69
C SER A 86 -21.74 -11.93 10.30
N TYR A 87 -21.75 -10.65 9.98
CA TYR A 87 -21.17 -10.15 8.75
C TYR A 87 -19.71 -9.82 8.99
N CYS A 88 -18.84 -10.66 8.43
CA CYS A 88 -17.45 -10.34 8.24
C CYS A 88 -17.37 -9.52 6.96
N VAL A 89 -17.16 -8.21 7.05
CA VAL A 89 -16.88 -7.41 5.87
C VAL A 89 -15.50 -7.79 5.39
N LYS A 90 -15.42 -8.66 4.39
CA LYS A 90 -14.21 -8.85 3.63
C LYS A 90 -14.04 -7.64 2.72
N TRP A 91 -13.01 -6.86 2.97
CA TRP A 91 -12.58 -5.89 2.00
C TRP A 91 -12.11 -6.62 0.74
N ALA A 92 -12.75 -6.34 -0.35
CA ALA A 92 -12.35 -6.83 -1.66
C ALA A 92 -12.30 -5.64 -2.62
N ILE A 93 -11.33 -5.67 -3.51
CA ILE A 93 -11.24 -4.67 -4.56
C ILE A 93 -12.27 -4.98 -5.62
N ASP A 94 -13.12 -4.02 -5.91
CA ASP A 94 -14.01 -4.06 -7.07
C ASP A 94 -13.52 -3.07 -8.12
N PRO A 95 -12.81 -3.56 -9.16
CA PRO A 95 -12.24 -2.70 -10.20
C PRO A 95 -13.28 -2.06 -11.12
N THR A 96 -14.56 -2.44 -10.99
CA THR A 96 -15.66 -1.88 -11.79
C THR A 96 -16.24 -0.62 -11.18
N GLN A 97 -15.92 -0.32 -9.92
CA GLN A 97 -16.46 0.82 -9.21
C GLN A 97 -15.92 2.15 -9.72
N THR A 98 -16.82 3.13 -9.79
CA THR A 98 -16.48 4.52 -10.10
C THR A 98 -17.19 5.43 -9.08
N PRO A 99 -16.45 6.23 -8.32
CA PRO A 99 -14.99 6.39 -8.33
C PRO A 99 -14.25 5.18 -7.73
N VAL A 100 -13.00 4.96 -8.18
CA VAL A 100 -12.15 3.84 -7.76
C VAL A 100 -11.82 3.83 -6.27
N LEU A 101 -11.73 4.99 -5.64
CA LEU A 101 -11.55 5.15 -4.20
C LEU A 101 -12.91 5.26 -3.52
N ASN A 102 -13.13 4.49 -2.46
CA ASN A 102 -14.36 4.56 -1.70
C ASN A 102 -14.54 5.91 -1.00
N ARG A 103 -15.77 6.22 -0.59
CA ARG A 103 -16.11 7.53 -0.01
C ARG A 103 -15.32 7.82 1.27
N ALA A 104 -15.25 6.85 2.20
CA ALA A 104 -14.56 7.05 3.46
C ALA A 104 -13.08 7.36 3.26
N PHE A 105 -12.43 6.64 2.35
CA PHE A 105 -11.05 6.88 1.98
C PHE A 105 -10.86 8.30 1.42
N ARG A 106 -11.73 8.73 0.51
CA ARG A 106 -11.65 10.07 -0.10
C ARG A 106 -11.88 11.19 0.91
N ASP A 107 -12.90 11.05 1.76
CA ASP A 107 -13.24 12.05 2.76
C ASP A 107 -12.09 12.19 3.77
N TRP A 108 -11.58 11.07 4.29
CA TRP A 108 -10.46 11.08 5.22
C TRP A 108 -9.19 11.70 4.63
N HIS A 109 -8.81 11.28 3.42
CA HIS A 109 -7.60 11.82 2.78
C HIS A 109 -7.77 13.28 2.37
N GLY A 110 -8.97 13.69 1.96
CA GLY A 110 -9.27 15.09 1.68
C GLY A 110 -9.04 15.98 2.90
N ASP A 111 -9.59 15.60 4.04
CA ASP A 111 -9.41 16.32 5.30
C ASP A 111 -7.94 16.29 5.77
N PHE A 112 -7.30 15.13 5.70
CA PHE A 112 -5.89 14.98 6.08
C PHE A 112 -4.97 15.87 5.24
N PHE A 113 -5.14 15.89 3.92
CA PHE A 113 -4.34 16.74 3.04
C PHE A 113 -4.60 18.22 3.26
N ALA A 114 -5.84 18.60 3.55
CA ALA A 114 -6.17 19.99 3.91
C ALA A 114 -5.46 20.42 5.20
N LEU A 115 -5.43 19.55 6.22
CA LEU A 115 -4.70 19.79 7.47
C LEU A 115 -3.19 19.88 7.25
N LEU A 116 -2.60 18.99 6.45
CA LEU A 116 -1.17 19.06 6.10
C LEU A 116 -0.84 20.38 5.38
N LYS A 117 -1.69 20.79 4.44
CA LYS A 117 -1.54 22.06 3.73
C LYS A 117 -1.58 23.24 4.68
N ALA A 118 -2.56 23.25 5.60
CA ALA A 118 -2.70 24.31 6.60
C ALA A 118 -1.49 24.37 7.56
N ALA A 119 -0.88 23.21 7.85
CA ALA A 119 0.32 23.10 8.66
C ALA A 119 1.63 23.42 7.88
N GLY A 120 1.55 23.76 6.60
CA GLY A 120 2.73 24.00 5.76
C GLY A 120 3.55 22.74 5.45
N MET A 121 2.95 21.56 5.61
CA MET A 121 3.61 20.28 5.40
C MET A 121 3.38 19.76 3.96
N ALA A 122 4.37 19.06 3.44
CA ALA A 122 4.24 18.29 2.21
C ALA A 122 3.87 16.83 2.52
N ALA A 123 3.23 16.16 1.57
CA ALA A 123 2.92 14.74 1.67
C ALA A 123 3.48 13.98 0.46
N VAL A 124 3.83 12.73 0.67
CA VAL A 124 4.05 11.72 -0.38
C VAL A 124 3.10 10.57 -0.09
N CYS A 125 2.23 10.23 -1.03
CA CYS A 125 1.35 9.10 -0.90
C CYS A 125 1.98 7.87 -1.52
N SER A 126 2.27 6.86 -0.69
CA SER A 126 2.73 5.55 -1.16
C SER A 126 1.53 4.68 -1.49
N LEU A 127 1.52 4.15 -2.71
CA LEU A 127 0.57 3.11 -3.11
C LEU A 127 1.40 1.85 -3.40
N SER A 128 1.29 0.88 -2.49
CA SER A 128 1.88 -0.43 -2.70
C SER A 128 1.26 -1.11 -3.91
N GLN A 129 2.07 -1.87 -4.63
CA GLN A 129 1.59 -2.70 -5.74
C GLN A 129 1.02 -4.04 -5.24
N GLU A 130 0.49 -4.01 -4.04
CA GLU A 130 -0.18 -5.13 -3.38
C GLU A 130 -1.66 -4.80 -3.20
N LEU A 131 -2.50 -5.77 -3.47
CA LEU A 131 -3.94 -5.63 -3.37
C LEU A 131 -4.51 -6.61 -2.35
N VAL A 132 -5.38 -6.10 -1.47
CA VAL A 132 -6.14 -6.94 -0.54
C VAL A 132 -7.33 -7.57 -1.25
N ASN A 133 -7.41 -8.90 -1.24
CA ASN A 133 -8.47 -9.67 -1.89
C ASN A 133 -8.75 -9.20 -3.34
N PRO A 134 -7.76 -9.21 -4.23
CA PRO A 134 -7.98 -8.83 -5.62
C PRO A 134 -8.93 -9.82 -6.31
N PRO A 135 -9.55 -9.45 -7.44
CA PRO A 135 -10.32 -10.37 -8.24
C PRO A 135 -9.42 -11.46 -8.82
N ASP A 136 -9.33 -12.57 -8.14
CA ASP A 136 -8.45 -13.68 -8.50
C ASP A 136 -9.26 -14.95 -8.71
N ASN A 137 -9.43 -15.36 -9.96
CA ASN A 137 -10.18 -16.56 -10.36
C ASN A 137 -9.22 -17.57 -11.01
N PRO A 138 -8.57 -18.44 -10.22
CA PRO A 138 -7.73 -19.50 -10.79
C PRO A 138 -8.53 -20.43 -11.71
N PRO A 139 -7.90 -21.03 -12.74
CA PRO A 139 -6.48 -20.91 -13.13
C PRO A 139 -6.17 -19.74 -14.09
N ALA A 140 -7.16 -18.97 -14.48
CA ALA A 140 -7.00 -17.90 -15.49
C ALA A 140 -6.81 -16.51 -14.88
N SER A 141 -6.43 -16.43 -13.61
CA SER A 141 -6.21 -15.13 -12.97
C SER A 141 -5.08 -14.36 -13.64
N VAL A 142 -5.39 -13.10 -13.91
CA VAL A 142 -4.45 -12.13 -14.48
C VAL A 142 -4.19 -10.96 -13.52
N TRP A 143 -4.67 -11.07 -12.27
CA TRP A 143 -4.61 -9.98 -11.29
C TRP A 143 -3.40 -10.05 -10.38
N VAL A 144 -2.93 -11.26 -10.05
CA VAL A 144 -1.84 -11.47 -9.12
C VAL A 144 -0.67 -12.17 -9.78
N GLN A 145 0.55 -11.85 -9.34
CA GLN A 145 1.74 -12.59 -9.74
C GLN A 145 1.64 -14.04 -9.22
N ARG A 146 2.11 -14.99 -10.03
CA ARG A 146 2.08 -16.41 -9.69
C ARG A 146 3.45 -17.05 -9.84
N PHE A 147 3.70 -17.97 -8.92
CA PHE A 147 4.86 -18.85 -8.99
C PHE A 147 4.66 -19.98 -10.00
N PRO A 148 5.71 -20.75 -10.35
CA PRO A 148 5.61 -21.87 -11.27
C PRO A 148 4.61 -22.95 -10.87
N ASP A 149 4.28 -23.09 -9.59
CA ASP A 149 3.29 -24.02 -9.03
C ASP A 149 1.85 -23.46 -9.01
N ASP A 150 1.64 -22.31 -9.69
CA ASP A 150 0.37 -21.58 -9.75
C ASP A 150 -0.08 -20.96 -8.40
N SER A 151 0.74 -21.01 -7.34
CA SER A 151 0.43 -20.31 -6.11
C SER A 151 0.57 -18.79 -6.27
N PRO A 152 -0.31 -17.98 -5.66
CA PRO A 152 -0.22 -16.52 -5.70
C PRO A 152 0.95 -16.02 -4.85
N VAL A 153 1.49 -14.87 -5.22
CA VAL A 153 2.45 -14.16 -4.37
C VAL A 153 1.67 -13.44 -3.28
N GLU A 154 1.63 -14.06 -2.11
CA GLU A 154 1.11 -13.42 -0.91
C GLU A 154 2.24 -12.67 -0.22
N THR A 155 2.01 -11.41 0.09
CA THR A 155 3.01 -10.53 0.68
C THR A 155 2.70 -10.26 2.14
N ALA A 156 3.76 -10.17 2.95
CA ALA A 156 3.65 -10.01 4.39
C ALA A 156 3.36 -8.57 4.83
N THR A 157 3.30 -7.61 3.91
CA THR A 157 3.10 -6.21 4.25
C THR A 157 1.68 -5.90 4.70
N GLY A 158 0.75 -6.81 4.51
CA GLY A 158 -0.61 -6.75 5.02
C GLY A 158 -0.76 -7.01 6.52
N PHE A 159 0.16 -6.58 7.36
CA PHE A 159 0.04 -6.56 8.83
C PHE A 159 -0.59 -7.82 9.46
N GLY A 160 -0.17 -8.98 9.00
CA GLY A 160 -0.39 -10.27 9.67
C GLY A 160 -1.78 -10.88 9.61
N THR A 161 -2.80 -10.16 9.16
CA THR A 161 -4.19 -10.68 9.14
C THR A 161 -4.93 -10.44 7.82
N LEU A 162 -4.38 -9.64 6.93
CA LEU A 162 -4.94 -9.38 5.61
C LEU A 162 -4.07 -10.06 4.57
N ASN A 163 -4.66 -10.94 3.80
CA ASN A 163 -4.00 -11.48 2.62
C ASN A 163 -3.90 -10.36 1.59
N SER A 164 -2.72 -9.82 1.41
CA SER A 164 -2.39 -8.97 0.27
C SER A 164 -1.60 -9.78 -0.74
N SER A 165 -1.89 -9.54 -2.02
CA SER A 165 -1.24 -10.24 -3.12
C SER A 165 -0.58 -9.23 -4.04
N GLN A 166 0.64 -9.55 -4.49
CA GLN A 166 1.37 -8.74 -5.46
C GLN A 166 0.63 -8.72 -6.79
N VAL A 167 0.41 -7.53 -7.36
CA VAL A 167 -0.24 -7.39 -8.65
C VAL A 167 0.59 -8.01 -9.79
N ALA A 168 -0.08 -8.68 -10.72
CA ALA A 168 0.50 -8.98 -12.01
C ALA A 168 0.63 -7.69 -12.85
N PHE A 169 1.64 -7.61 -13.70
CA PHE A 169 1.82 -6.45 -14.58
C PHE A 169 0.99 -6.61 -15.87
N SER A 170 -0.32 -6.83 -15.67
CA SER A 170 -1.33 -7.02 -16.69
C SER A 170 -2.24 -5.80 -16.83
N ALA A 171 -3.09 -5.77 -17.85
CA ALA A 171 -3.94 -4.64 -18.16
C ALA A 171 -4.97 -4.31 -17.06
N GLY A 172 -5.54 -5.32 -16.39
CA GLY A 172 -6.52 -5.13 -15.32
C GLY A 172 -5.95 -4.36 -14.13
N PRO A 173 -4.95 -4.91 -13.42
CA PRO A 173 -4.24 -4.20 -12.35
C PRO A 173 -3.66 -2.86 -12.78
N GLN A 174 -3.06 -2.79 -13.98
CA GLN A 174 -2.48 -1.55 -14.50
C GLN A 174 -3.54 -0.44 -14.58
N ASN A 175 -4.70 -0.74 -15.14
CA ASN A 175 -5.79 0.24 -15.26
C ASN A 175 -6.34 0.66 -13.90
N TYR A 176 -6.55 -0.31 -13.00
CA TYR A 176 -7.01 -0.05 -11.65
C TYR A 176 -6.02 0.83 -10.87
N MET A 177 -4.75 0.47 -10.87
CA MET A 177 -3.70 1.22 -10.18
C MET A 177 -3.50 2.62 -10.80
N ALA A 178 -3.61 2.75 -12.12
CA ALA A 178 -3.56 4.05 -12.79
C ALA A 178 -4.68 4.98 -12.33
N GLN A 179 -5.91 4.47 -12.23
CA GLN A 179 -7.04 5.24 -11.73
C GLN A 179 -6.90 5.57 -10.24
N ALA A 180 -6.41 4.63 -9.42
CA ALA A 180 -6.19 4.86 -7.99
C ALA A 180 -5.12 5.95 -7.75
N HIS A 181 -3.99 5.88 -8.47
CA HIS A 181 -2.95 6.91 -8.40
C HIS A 181 -3.46 8.27 -8.89
N ALA A 182 -4.21 8.31 -9.99
CA ALA A 182 -4.78 9.55 -10.51
C ALA A 182 -5.80 10.15 -9.55
N ALA A 183 -6.66 9.34 -8.95
CA ALA A 183 -7.62 9.79 -7.96
C ALA A 183 -6.94 10.34 -6.69
N MET A 184 -5.87 9.68 -6.23
CA MET A 184 -5.06 10.18 -5.10
C MET A 184 -4.38 11.51 -5.44
N ALA A 185 -3.78 11.62 -6.63
CA ALA A 185 -3.20 12.88 -7.09
C ALA A 185 -4.24 14.01 -7.13
N GLY A 186 -5.47 13.70 -7.59
CA GLY A 186 -6.58 14.63 -7.60
C GLY A 186 -6.98 15.13 -6.21
N LEU A 187 -7.01 14.24 -5.20
CA LEU A 187 -7.29 14.63 -3.79
C LEU A 187 -6.19 15.56 -3.24
N MET A 188 -4.92 15.25 -3.49
CA MET A 188 -3.81 16.11 -3.07
C MET A 188 -3.88 17.48 -3.73
N GLN A 189 -4.13 17.51 -5.04
CA GLN A 189 -4.26 18.76 -5.80
C GLN A 189 -5.45 19.59 -5.32
N ALA A 190 -6.60 18.97 -5.07
CA ALA A 190 -7.79 19.65 -4.55
C ALA A 190 -7.53 20.30 -3.18
N ALA A 191 -6.69 19.70 -2.36
CA ALA A 191 -6.25 20.26 -1.08
C ALA A 191 -5.14 21.32 -1.23
N GLY A 192 -4.68 21.62 -2.45
CA GLY A 192 -3.62 22.60 -2.73
C GLY A 192 -2.20 22.09 -2.46
N LEU A 193 -2.01 20.79 -2.33
CA LEU A 193 -0.69 20.15 -2.28
C LEU A 193 -0.18 19.83 -3.68
N THR A 194 1.14 19.82 -3.86
CA THR A 194 1.74 19.19 -5.04
C THR A 194 1.53 17.69 -4.94
N PRO A 195 0.89 17.03 -5.92
CA PRO A 195 0.72 15.59 -5.91
C PRO A 195 2.09 14.90 -5.97
N ARG A 196 2.42 14.14 -4.93
CA ARG A 196 3.64 13.34 -4.83
C ARG A 196 3.24 11.91 -4.56
N LEU A 197 3.48 11.03 -5.53
CA LEU A 197 3.06 9.64 -5.48
C LEU A 197 4.28 8.72 -5.45
N GLN A 198 4.29 7.80 -4.52
CA GLN A 198 5.33 6.80 -4.41
C GLN A 198 4.81 5.47 -4.95
N PHE A 199 5.61 4.83 -5.79
CA PHE A 199 5.43 3.45 -6.19
C PHE A 199 6.17 2.58 -5.16
N GLY A 200 5.40 1.96 -4.27
CA GLY A 200 5.91 1.03 -3.27
C GLY A 200 5.92 -0.40 -3.79
N GLU A 201 6.99 -1.13 -3.50
CA GLU A 201 7.10 -2.58 -3.73
C GLU A 201 6.78 -3.02 -5.16
N ILE A 202 7.22 -2.23 -6.12
CA ILE A 202 7.04 -2.47 -7.54
C ILE A 202 8.16 -3.38 -8.08
N LEU A 203 7.96 -4.69 -7.99
CA LEU A 203 8.96 -5.68 -8.39
C LEU A 203 8.34 -7.02 -8.76
N TRP A 204 9.12 -7.85 -9.46
CA TRP A 204 8.90 -9.27 -9.58
C TRP A 204 9.45 -9.97 -8.35
N TRP A 205 8.59 -10.73 -7.67
CA TRP A 205 8.97 -11.37 -6.41
C TRP A 205 9.67 -12.71 -6.58
N PHE A 206 10.49 -13.04 -5.61
CA PHE A 206 11.08 -14.36 -5.40
C PHE A 206 11.07 -14.64 -3.88
N VAL A 207 10.28 -15.64 -3.47
CA VAL A 207 10.20 -16.05 -2.06
C VAL A 207 10.98 -17.35 -1.88
N ALA A 208 11.73 -17.47 -0.78
CA ALA A 208 12.74 -18.51 -0.56
C ALA A 208 12.25 -19.95 -0.68
N ASN A 209 10.96 -20.21 -0.48
CA ASN A 209 10.34 -21.54 -0.57
C ASN A 209 9.46 -21.73 -1.83
N ALA A 210 9.51 -20.78 -2.76
CA ALA A 210 8.78 -20.90 -4.03
C ALA A 210 9.53 -21.78 -5.03
N SER A 211 8.78 -22.35 -5.97
CA SER A 211 9.32 -23.20 -7.04
C SER A 211 10.12 -22.41 -8.10
N GLY A 212 10.12 -21.10 -8.01
CA GLY A 212 10.83 -20.20 -8.92
C GLY A 212 10.40 -18.75 -8.76
N MET A 213 10.76 -17.92 -9.73
CA MET A 213 10.38 -16.51 -9.77
C MET A 213 8.92 -16.31 -10.19
N ALA A 214 8.25 -15.30 -9.66
CA ALA A 214 6.82 -15.08 -9.80
C ALA A 214 6.43 -14.32 -11.07
N PHE A 215 6.48 -14.96 -12.22
CA PHE A 215 6.01 -14.42 -13.49
C PHE A 215 5.17 -15.42 -14.30
N HIS A 216 4.56 -16.38 -13.59
CA HIS A 216 3.81 -17.47 -14.20
C HIS A 216 2.30 -17.19 -14.31
N ASP A 217 1.85 -15.97 -14.02
CA ASP A 217 0.48 -15.56 -14.29
C ASP A 217 0.16 -15.68 -15.80
N ALA A 218 -1.11 -15.98 -16.08
CA ALA A 218 -1.56 -16.31 -17.43
C ALA A 218 -1.30 -15.18 -18.45
N ASP A 219 -1.41 -13.92 -18.03
CA ASP A 219 -1.19 -12.76 -18.91
C ASP A 219 0.29 -12.61 -19.27
N THR A 220 1.19 -12.76 -18.29
CA THR A 220 2.64 -12.68 -18.53
C THR A 220 3.10 -13.81 -19.45
N GLN A 221 2.61 -15.05 -19.25
CA GLN A 221 2.95 -16.18 -20.13
C GLN A 221 2.40 -15.99 -21.55
N ALA A 222 1.15 -15.51 -21.69
CA ALA A 222 0.58 -15.21 -23.00
C ALA A 222 1.35 -14.09 -23.73
N ALA A 223 1.72 -13.04 -23.01
CA ALA A 223 2.51 -11.97 -23.58
C ALA A 223 3.91 -12.41 -24.01
N ALA A 224 4.54 -13.29 -23.23
CA ALA A 224 5.84 -13.91 -23.61
C ALA A 224 5.69 -14.79 -24.84
N GLN A 225 4.67 -15.63 -24.90
CA GLN A 225 4.38 -16.46 -26.07
C GLN A 225 4.17 -15.60 -27.32
N ALA A 226 3.46 -14.48 -27.21
CA ALA A 226 3.24 -13.58 -28.32
C ALA A 226 4.52 -12.85 -28.77
N ALA A 227 5.35 -12.40 -27.82
CA ALA A 227 6.56 -11.64 -28.12
C ALA A 227 7.76 -12.50 -28.51
N LEU A 228 7.91 -13.66 -27.90
CA LEU A 228 9.12 -14.52 -28.02
C LEU A 228 8.87 -15.82 -28.80
N GLY A 229 7.59 -16.14 -29.10
CA GLY A 229 7.21 -17.38 -29.73
C GLY A 229 7.33 -18.63 -28.83
N ARG A 230 7.58 -18.46 -27.53
CA ARG A 230 7.78 -19.51 -26.55
C ARG A 230 7.46 -19.04 -25.14
N ALA A 231 7.30 -19.98 -24.21
CA ALA A 231 7.26 -19.67 -22.78
C ALA A 231 8.61 -19.13 -22.27
N LEU A 232 8.57 -18.38 -21.17
CA LEU A 232 9.74 -17.91 -20.45
C LEU A 232 10.46 -19.10 -19.76
N ALA A 233 11.77 -19.00 -19.63
CA ALA A 233 12.51 -19.93 -18.80
C ALA A 233 12.16 -19.72 -17.34
N THR A 234 12.01 -20.80 -16.58
CA THR A 234 11.87 -20.72 -15.12
C THR A 234 13.23 -20.40 -14.50
N PHE A 235 13.25 -19.35 -13.68
CA PHE A 235 14.39 -19.04 -12.83
C PHE A 235 14.15 -19.62 -11.44
N HIS A 236 15.15 -20.33 -10.91
CA HIS A 236 14.99 -21.16 -9.71
C HIS A 236 15.57 -20.51 -8.44
N THR A 237 16.47 -19.53 -8.61
CA THR A 237 17.05 -18.80 -7.48
C THR A 237 17.09 -17.30 -7.77
N PRO A 238 17.06 -16.44 -6.76
CA PRO A 238 17.17 -14.99 -6.95
C PRO A 238 18.55 -14.58 -7.48
N ASN A 239 19.52 -15.50 -7.48
CA ASN A 239 20.88 -15.28 -7.97
C ASN A 239 21.16 -16.03 -9.27
N ASP A 240 20.17 -16.58 -9.94
CA ASP A 240 20.34 -17.20 -11.25
C ASP A 240 20.98 -16.24 -12.25
N ASP A 241 21.61 -16.80 -13.26
CA ASP A 241 22.25 -15.99 -14.29
C ASP A 241 21.17 -15.37 -15.20
N PRO A 242 21.04 -14.03 -15.24
CA PRO A 242 20.08 -13.37 -16.12
C PRO A 242 20.39 -13.57 -17.61
N SER A 243 21.59 -14.07 -17.97
CA SER A 243 21.98 -14.35 -19.35
C SER A 243 21.36 -15.62 -19.93
N ILE A 244 20.60 -16.40 -19.14
CA ILE A 244 19.83 -17.52 -19.65
C ILE A 244 19.00 -17.05 -20.86
N ASN A 245 19.04 -17.82 -21.94
CA ASN A 245 18.46 -17.43 -23.24
C ASN A 245 18.99 -16.08 -23.79
N GLY A 246 20.24 -15.74 -23.51
CA GLY A 246 20.87 -14.52 -24.02
C GLY A 246 20.23 -13.22 -23.49
N TYR A 247 19.82 -13.21 -22.25
CA TYR A 247 19.07 -12.11 -21.60
C TYR A 247 17.67 -11.86 -22.15
N VAL A 248 17.17 -12.63 -23.11
CA VAL A 248 15.88 -12.35 -23.76
C VAL A 248 14.76 -12.38 -22.73
N ASP A 249 14.71 -13.40 -21.88
CA ASP A 249 13.66 -13.57 -20.88
C ASP A 249 13.76 -12.50 -19.78
N ALA A 250 14.94 -12.25 -19.26
CA ALA A 250 15.18 -11.21 -18.27
C ALA A 250 14.84 -9.81 -18.80
N ASN A 251 15.21 -9.52 -20.05
CA ASN A 251 14.87 -8.24 -20.69
C ASN A 251 13.38 -8.09 -20.96
N PHE A 252 12.69 -9.17 -21.30
CA PHE A 252 11.23 -9.16 -21.43
C PHE A 252 10.56 -8.77 -20.10
N LEU A 253 10.94 -9.42 -19.00
CA LEU A 253 10.38 -9.15 -17.67
C LEU A 253 10.67 -7.72 -17.20
N ARG A 254 11.89 -7.23 -17.32
CA ARG A 254 12.24 -5.85 -16.92
C ARG A 254 11.57 -4.79 -17.79
N THR A 255 11.36 -5.06 -19.08
CA THR A 255 10.64 -4.18 -19.98
C THR A 255 9.16 -4.12 -19.62
N ARG A 256 8.57 -5.25 -19.27
CA ARG A 256 7.18 -5.34 -18.83
C ARG A 256 6.95 -4.54 -17.54
N LEU A 257 7.83 -4.67 -16.58
CA LEU A 257 7.83 -3.89 -15.33
C LEU A 257 7.89 -2.38 -15.62
N TYR A 258 8.83 -1.95 -16.45
CA TYR A 258 8.95 -0.54 -16.83
C TYR A 258 7.70 -0.02 -17.52
N ASN A 259 7.17 -0.75 -18.49
CA ASN A 259 5.99 -0.33 -19.25
C ASN A 259 4.74 -0.21 -18.38
N TYR A 260 4.57 -1.12 -17.41
CA TYR A 260 3.49 -1.06 -16.44
C TYR A 260 3.52 0.24 -15.65
N VAL A 261 4.67 0.61 -15.10
CA VAL A 261 4.84 1.85 -14.33
C VAL A 261 4.67 3.08 -15.22
N ALA A 262 5.29 3.10 -16.38
CA ALA A 262 5.21 4.23 -17.30
C ALA A 262 3.76 4.52 -17.76
N ALA A 263 2.95 3.48 -17.94
CA ALA A 263 1.53 3.64 -18.28
C ALA A 263 0.73 4.28 -17.12
N ILE A 264 1.00 3.88 -15.89
CA ILE A 264 0.38 4.50 -14.69
C ILE A 264 0.80 5.96 -14.58
N GLN A 265 2.10 6.27 -14.69
CA GLN A 265 2.61 7.64 -14.66
C GLN A 265 1.97 8.50 -15.76
N SER A 266 1.86 7.99 -16.97
CA SER A 266 1.23 8.68 -18.10
C SER A 266 -0.24 9.02 -17.81
N THR A 267 -1.00 8.09 -17.24
CA THR A 267 -2.41 8.30 -16.87
C THR A 267 -2.55 9.39 -15.80
N VAL A 268 -1.69 9.37 -14.80
CA VAL A 268 -1.68 10.39 -13.73
C VAL A 268 -1.34 11.76 -14.31
N LEU A 269 -0.30 11.87 -15.13
CA LEU A 269 0.13 13.13 -15.72
C LEU A 269 -0.90 13.73 -16.67
N ALA A 270 -1.70 12.89 -17.35
CA ALA A 270 -2.81 13.35 -18.17
C ALA A 270 -3.90 14.08 -17.36
N GLN A 271 -4.09 13.72 -16.09
CA GLN A 271 -5.08 14.32 -15.20
C GLN A 271 -4.47 15.39 -14.27
N CYS A 272 -3.26 15.17 -13.79
CA CYS A 272 -2.53 16.00 -12.85
C CYS A 272 -1.11 16.28 -13.39
N PRO A 273 -0.93 17.22 -14.31
CA PRO A 273 0.35 17.46 -14.99
C PRO A 273 1.50 17.87 -14.07
N LEU A 274 1.20 18.33 -12.84
CA LEU A 274 2.18 18.72 -11.84
C LEU A 274 2.53 17.59 -10.87
N ALA A 275 2.01 16.38 -11.09
CA ALA A 275 2.34 15.24 -10.28
C ALA A 275 3.82 14.86 -10.44
N VAL A 276 4.44 14.50 -9.32
CA VAL A 276 5.82 13.99 -9.27
C VAL A 276 5.82 12.60 -8.66
N PHE A 277 6.79 11.78 -9.04
CA PHE A 277 6.82 10.37 -8.66
C PHE A 277 8.09 10.03 -7.90
N GLU A 278 7.94 9.13 -6.94
CA GLU A 278 9.02 8.56 -6.16
C GLU A 278 9.04 7.04 -6.34
N LEU A 279 10.20 6.49 -6.62
CA LEU A 279 10.43 5.05 -6.63
C LEU A 279 10.88 4.61 -5.25
N LEU A 280 10.13 3.74 -4.58
CA LEU A 280 10.60 2.98 -3.43
C LEU A 280 11.19 1.66 -3.92
N TRP A 281 12.49 1.48 -3.72
CA TRP A 281 13.22 0.32 -4.22
C TRP A 281 13.91 -0.42 -3.07
N PRO A 282 13.46 -1.66 -2.76
CA PRO A 282 14.03 -2.46 -1.67
C PRO A 282 15.34 -3.12 -2.12
N MET A 283 16.45 -2.68 -1.56
CA MET A 283 17.75 -3.20 -1.91
C MET A 283 18.01 -4.59 -1.32
N ASP A 284 17.49 -4.90 -0.16
CA ASP A 284 17.76 -6.16 0.54
C ASP A 284 17.20 -7.39 -0.21
N VAL A 285 16.06 -7.24 -0.91
CA VAL A 285 15.53 -8.29 -1.80
C VAL A 285 16.13 -8.24 -3.20
N ASN A 286 16.82 -7.16 -3.56
CA ASN A 286 17.52 -6.96 -4.84
C ASN A 286 19.04 -6.80 -4.63
N ASP A 287 19.59 -7.36 -3.57
CA ASP A 287 21.00 -7.23 -3.20
C ASP A 287 21.93 -7.60 -4.37
N PRO A 288 22.83 -6.70 -4.78
CA PRO A 288 23.68 -6.93 -5.96
C PRO A 288 24.60 -8.13 -5.81
N ASP A 289 24.94 -8.53 -4.59
CA ASP A 289 25.84 -9.62 -4.31
C ASP A 289 25.13 -10.96 -4.13
N LYS A 290 23.85 -10.94 -3.75
CA LYS A 290 23.06 -12.14 -3.41
C LYS A 290 21.85 -12.38 -4.32
N CYS A 291 21.35 -11.37 -5.00
CA CYS A 291 20.14 -11.42 -5.81
C CYS A 291 20.39 -10.84 -7.21
N ARG A 292 21.42 -11.34 -7.89
CA ARG A 292 21.87 -10.82 -9.19
C ARG A 292 20.75 -10.80 -10.23
N LEU A 293 19.96 -11.87 -10.31
CA LEU A 293 18.85 -11.98 -11.25
C LEU A 293 17.74 -10.96 -10.89
N LEU A 294 17.29 -10.96 -9.63
CA LEU A 294 16.22 -10.05 -9.20
C LEU A 294 16.62 -8.60 -9.43
N ARG A 295 17.83 -8.22 -9.01
CA ARG A 295 18.34 -6.87 -9.27
C ARG A 295 18.35 -6.53 -10.76
N TYR A 296 18.76 -7.46 -11.61
CA TYR A 296 18.77 -7.23 -13.05
C TYR A 296 17.37 -6.97 -13.60
N ILE A 297 16.39 -7.78 -13.18
CA ILE A 297 15.01 -7.71 -13.68
C ILE A 297 14.25 -6.54 -13.03
N ASN A 298 14.42 -6.32 -11.73
CA ASN A 298 13.69 -5.30 -10.96
C ASN A 298 14.32 -3.90 -11.04
N LEU A 299 15.39 -3.74 -11.81
CA LEU A 299 15.98 -2.44 -12.09
C LEU A 299 16.04 -2.21 -13.61
N PRO A 300 14.96 -1.81 -14.26
CA PRO A 300 14.97 -1.41 -15.67
C PRO A 300 16.05 -0.38 -15.96
N PRO A 301 16.72 -0.41 -17.13
CA PRO A 301 17.78 0.54 -17.46
C PRO A 301 17.37 2.00 -17.33
N GLN A 302 16.10 2.30 -17.61
CA GLN A 302 15.55 3.64 -17.49
C GLN A 302 15.56 4.14 -16.03
N TRP A 303 15.47 3.24 -15.05
CA TRP A 303 15.47 3.61 -13.62
C TRP A 303 16.88 3.82 -13.04
N THR A 304 17.91 3.54 -13.79
CA THR A 304 19.30 3.79 -13.34
C THR A 304 19.68 5.26 -13.36
N THR A 305 18.88 6.11 -13.99
CA THR A 305 19.05 7.56 -14.04
C THR A 305 17.72 8.28 -13.78
N ARG A 306 17.76 9.46 -13.23
CA ARG A 306 16.56 10.29 -13.05
C ARG A 306 15.90 10.63 -14.40
N ALA A 307 16.67 11.03 -15.38
CA ALA A 307 16.16 11.53 -16.66
C ALA A 307 15.35 10.49 -17.45
N GLY A 308 15.69 9.21 -17.31
CA GLY A 308 15.01 8.12 -18.05
C GLY A 308 13.86 7.46 -17.30
N SER A 309 13.75 7.69 -16.00
CA SER A 309 12.92 6.87 -15.13
C SER A 309 11.45 7.31 -15.06
N GLY A 310 11.16 8.57 -15.33
CA GLY A 310 9.86 9.16 -14.98
C GLY A 310 9.69 9.42 -13.48
N PHE A 311 10.72 9.15 -12.66
CA PHE A 311 10.72 9.44 -11.23
C PHE A 311 11.56 10.68 -10.91
N ASP A 312 11.06 11.49 -9.97
CA ASP A 312 11.79 12.65 -9.44
C ASP A 312 12.72 12.28 -8.30
N THR A 313 12.38 11.22 -7.58
CA THR A 313 13.07 10.81 -6.37
C THR A 313 13.25 9.29 -6.35
N PHE A 314 14.46 8.86 -5.96
CA PHE A 314 14.77 7.47 -5.66
C PHE A 314 14.83 7.31 -4.14
N LEU A 315 13.88 6.59 -3.57
CA LEU A 315 13.87 6.20 -2.18
C LEU A 315 14.34 4.75 -2.09
N ILE A 316 15.43 4.53 -1.38
CA ILE A 316 15.98 3.19 -1.17
C ILE A 316 15.76 2.73 0.26
N GLU A 317 15.47 1.45 0.42
CA GLU A 317 15.33 0.79 1.71
C GLU A 317 16.16 -0.48 1.80
N GLY A 318 16.45 -0.90 3.02
CA GLY A 318 17.24 -2.11 3.25
C GLY A 318 17.18 -2.52 4.72
N TYR A 319 16.00 -2.85 5.21
CA TYR A 319 15.73 -3.12 6.64
C TYR A 319 16.51 -4.31 7.20
N GLN A 320 16.82 -5.31 6.37
CA GLN A 320 17.55 -6.49 6.84
C GLN A 320 18.99 -6.18 7.22
N TYR A 321 19.61 -5.19 6.61
CA TYR A 321 21.02 -4.87 6.89
C TYR A 321 21.23 -4.40 8.32
N PRO A 322 20.59 -3.32 8.81
CA PRO A 322 20.77 -2.90 10.20
C PRO A 322 19.99 -3.78 11.18
N GLY A 323 18.81 -4.22 10.81
CA GLY A 323 17.91 -4.94 11.69
C GLY A 323 18.33 -6.38 11.94
N ILE A 324 18.23 -7.23 10.94
CA ILE A 324 18.49 -8.67 11.08
C ILE A 324 19.99 -8.95 11.16
N ASN A 325 20.78 -8.29 10.30
CA ASN A 325 22.20 -8.56 10.16
C ASN A 325 23.09 -7.70 11.07
N HIS A 326 22.52 -6.69 11.72
CA HIS A 326 23.25 -5.68 12.51
C HIS A 326 24.46 -5.07 11.76
N ASN A 327 24.35 -4.95 10.44
CA ASN A 327 25.44 -4.52 9.55
C ASN A 327 25.20 -3.08 9.06
N LEU A 328 25.74 -2.13 9.81
CA LEU A 328 25.60 -0.71 9.50
C LEU A 328 26.40 -0.28 8.25
N ASP A 329 27.46 -0.99 7.90
CA ASP A 329 28.23 -0.69 6.69
C ASP A 329 27.41 -1.04 5.44
N GLN A 330 26.71 -2.18 5.46
CA GLN A 330 25.77 -2.52 4.39
C GLN A 330 24.59 -1.55 4.32
N ALA A 331 24.05 -1.11 5.47
CA ALA A 331 23.02 -0.08 5.50
C ALA A 331 23.50 1.24 4.87
N THR A 332 24.73 1.64 5.18
CA THR A 332 25.38 2.81 4.59
C THR A 332 25.59 2.64 3.08
N ARG A 333 26.06 1.48 2.63
CA ARG A 333 26.19 1.16 1.20
C ARG A 333 24.83 1.17 0.49
N CYS A 334 23.81 0.62 1.14
CA CYS A 334 22.44 0.69 0.65
C CYS A 334 22.00 2.14 0.43
N ALA A 335 22.15 2.98 1.43
CA ALA A 335 21.80 4.40 1.31
C ALA A 335 22.53 5.10 0.15
N GLN A 336 23.77 4.73 -0.12
CA GLN A 336 24.61 5.32 -1.17
C GLN A 336 24.39 4.75 -2.57
N TYR A 337 23.74 3.58 -2.69
CA TYR A 337 23.60 2.83 -3.93
C TYR A 337 23.12 3.67 -5.12
N PRO A 338 22.06 4.51 -5.01
CA PRO A 338 21.54 5.25 -6.16
C PRO A 338 22.54 6.21 -6.80
N TRP A 339 23.43 6.84 -6.03
CA TRP A 339 24.38 7.81 -6.60
C TRP A 339 25.83 7.31 -6.67
N LYS A 340 26.13 6.17 -6.06
CA LYS A 340 27.46 5.56 -6.15
C LYS A 340 27.55 4.46 -7.19
N GLU A 341 26.47 3.70 -7.35
CA GLU A 341 26.45 2.52 -8.23
C GLU A 341 25.49 2.72 -9.42
N LEU A 342 24.51 3.63 -9.30
CA LEU A 342 23.69 4.08 -10.40
C LEU A 342 24.08 5.52 -10.78
N ALA A 343 23.38 6.12 -11.72
CA ALA A 343 23.67 7.49 -12.17
C ALA A 343 22.61 8.51 -11.69
N TRP A 344 22.15 8.38 -10.46
CA TRP A 344 21.28 9.35 -9.85
C TRP A 344 22.08 10.49 -9.22
N ASP A 345 21.54 11.71 -9.27
CA ASP A 345 22.04 12.82 -8.47
C ASP A 345 21.61 12.61 -6.99
N GLN A 346 22.55 12.75 -6.07
CA GLN A 346 22.34 12.61 -4.64
C GLN A 346 21.21 13.54 -4.12
N ALA A 347 21.03 14.71 -4.72
CA ALA A 347 19.98 15.65 -4.37
C ALA A 347 18.56 15.06 -4.55
N HIS A 348 18.42 14.03 -5.39
CA HIS A 348 17.18 13.34 -5.66
C HIS A 348 17.08 11.97 -5.00
N CYS A 349 18.03 11.63 -4.13
CA CYS A 349 18.03 10.35 -3.40
C CYS A 349 17.52 10.54 -1.98
N ARG A 350 16.84 9.51 -1.47
CA ARG A 350 16.29 9.43 -0.12
C ARG A 350 16.58 8.06 0.46
N TYR A 351 16.57 7.97 1.76
CA TYR A 351 16.71 6.70 2.48
C TYR A 351 15.50 6.45 3.37
N LEU A 352 14.97 5.23 3.35
CA LEU A 352 13.90 4.79 4.24
C LEU A 352 14.49 3.93 5.35
N MET A 353 14.38 4.40 6.56
CA MET A 353 14.81 3.71 7.78
C MET A 353 13.60 3.08 8.46
N GLY A 354 13.67 1.79 8.77
CA GLY A 354 12.58 1.08 9.43
C GLY A 354 12.77 0.95 10.93
N LEU A 355 11.82 1.41 11.72
CA LEU A 355 11.80 1.27 13.17
C LEU A 355 10.89 0.10 13.58
N TYR A 356 11.38 -1.15 13.43
CA TYR A 356 10.55 -2.33 13.74
C TYR A 356 10.69 -2.82 15.16
N TYR A 357 11.90 -2.80 15.72
CA TYR A 357 12.21 -3.35 17.05
C TYR A 357 13.15 -2.45 17.81
N GLY A 358 12.92 -2.29 19.10
CA GLY A 358 13.73 -1.45 19.97
C GLY A 358 15.20 -1.90 20.15
N THR A 359 15.51 -3.14 19.76
CA THR A 359 16.87 -3.71 19.83
C THR A 359 17.74 -3.38 18.63
N TRP A 360 17.16 -2.85 17.56
CA TRP A 360 17.92 -2.51 16.35
C TRP A 360 18.69 -1.20 16.54
N PRO A 361 19.85 -1.04 15.89
CA PRO A 361 20.74 0.12 16.13
C PRO A 361 20.27 1.39 15.37
N TRP A 362 18.99 1.74 15.48
CA TRP A 362 18.34 2.82 14.74
C TRP A 362 19.06 4.16 14.85
N LEU A 363 19.48 4.54 16.05
CA LEU A 363 20.15 5.81 16.25
C LEU A 363 21.51 5.86 15.52
N ARG A 364 22.25 4.75 15.55
CA ARG A 364 23.53 4.65 14.83
C ARG A 364 23.32 4.69 13.33
N GLU A 365 22.31 3.98 12.85
CA GLU A 365 21.92 4.00 11.43
C GLU A 365 21.55 5.41 11.00
N PHE A 366 20.67 6.08 11.74
CA PHE A 366 20.28 7.46 11.49
C PHE A 366 21.52 8.41 11.42
N VAL A 367 22.41 8.35 12.41
CA VAL A 367 23.62 9.18 12.45
C VAL A 367 24.52 8.90 11.26
N ASN A 368 24.71 7.64 10.89
CA ASN A 368 25.55 7.26 9.74
C ASN A 368 24.95 7.76 8.42
N VAL A 369 23.66 7.56 8.22
CA VAL A 369 23.00 8.00 6.98
C VAL A 369 22.87 9.52 6.91
N ASN A 370 22.62 10.19 8.04
CA ASN A 370 22.55 11.66 8.09
C ASN A 370 23.88 12.32 7.68
N ARG A 371 25.01 11.69 8.04
CA ARG A 371 26.35 12.16 7.61
C ARG A 371 26.60 12.10 6.12
N LEU A 372 25.79 11.34 5.39
CA LEU A 372 25.89 11.28 3.93
C LEU A 372 25.33 12.53 3.24
N GLY A 373 24.63 13.39 3.97
CA GLY A 373 24.07 14.64 3.43
C GLY A 373 22.90 14.42 2.47
N LEU A 374 22.11 13.38 2.70
CA LEU A 374 20.88 13.18 1.95
C LEU A 374 19.86 14.27 2.25
N PRO A 375 19.07 14.73 1.26
CA PRO A 375 18.06 15.77 1.47
C PRO A 375 16.97 15.37 2.47
N ALA A 376 16.67 14.07 2.59
CA ALA A 376 15.75 13.54 3.59
C ALA A 376 16.02 12.08 3.92
N ILE A 377 15.78 11.73 5.17
CA ILE A 377 15.65 10.36 5.66
C ILE A 377 14.19 10.20 6.07
N LYS A 378 13.52 9.22 5.49
CA LYS A 378 12.16 8.85 5.88
C LYS A 378 12.23 7.79 6.97
N ILE A 379 11.32 7.82 7.91
CA ILE A 379 11.26 6.87 9.02
C ILE A 379 9.94 6.10 8.90
N TRP A 380 10.04 4.80 8.80
CA TRP A 380 8.95 3.85 8.88
C TRP A 380 9.00 3.14 10.25
N ALA A 381 8.01 3.26 11.15
CA ALA A 381 6.79 3.99 10.96
C ALA A 381 6.55 4.94 12.15
N TYR A 382 5.70 5.94 11.95
CA TYR A 382 5.41 6.95 12.98
C TYR A 382 4.78 6.36 14.24
N ASP A 383 3.89 5.38 14.08
CA ASP A 383 3.30 4.64 15.20
C ASP A 383 4.35 3.86 15.99
N HIS A 384 5.32 3.22 15.32
CA HIS A 384 6.46 2.58 15.99
C HIS A 384 7.32 3.60 16.73
N LEU A 385 7.55 4.76 16.14
CA LEU A 385 8.26 5.86 16.79
C LEU A 385 7.55 6.30 18.07
N CYS A 386 6.23 6.41 18.04
CA CYS A 386 5.41 6.74 19.20
C CYS A 386 5.43 5.64 20.27
N LEU A 387 5.34 4.36 19.84
CA LEU A 387 5.32 3.20 20.74
C LEU A 387 6.65 3.00 21.48
N PHE A 388 7.76 3.19 20.80
CA PHE A 388 9.10 2.97 21.38
C PHE A 388 9.63 4.18 22.13
N GLY A 389 8.91 5.33 22.09
CA GLY A 389 9.32 6.53 22.80
C GLY A 389 10.68 7.09 22.33
N TRP A 390 11.04 6.83 21.09
CA TRP A 390 12.32 7.25 20.54
C TRP A 390 12.29 8.74 20.24
N PRO A 391 13.09 9.57 20.92
CA PRO A 391 13.30 10.91 20.44
C PRO A 391 14.12 10.79 19.16
N VAL A 392 13.52 11.02 18.01
CA VAL A 392 14.30 11.38 16.82
C VAL A 392 14.97 12.70 17.24
N PRO A 393 16.28 12.75 17.32
CA PRO A 393 16.94 13.99 17.65
C PRO A 393 16.54 15.00 16.59
N LEU A 394 15.82 16.03 16.99
CA LEU A 394 15.62 17.19 16.14
C LEU A 394 17.00 17.66 15.71
N PRO A 395 17.21 18.06 14.44
CA PRO A 395 18.48 18.57 14.00
C PRO A 395 18.87 19.71 14.91
N THR A 396 19.81 19.46 15.78
CA THR A 396 20.47 20.50 16.56
C THR A 396 21.61 21.04 15.73
N THR A 397 21.88 22.30 15.84
CA THR A 397 22.99 22.94 15.13
C THR A 397 24.37 22.43 15.60
N ASP A 398 24.41 21.55 16.58
CA ASP A 398 25.62 20.92 17.10
C ASP A 398 25.56 19.42 16.99
N ASP A 399 26.10 18.89 15.88
CA ASP A 399 26.16 17.44 15.57
C ASP A 399 26.99 16.62 16.57
N ARG A 400 27.67 17.24 17.52
CA ARG A 400 28.59 16.55 18.44
C ARG A 400 27.92 16.03 19.70
N SER A 401 26.69 16.40 19.98
CA SER A 401 25.99 16.02 21.21
C SER A 401 25.42 14.61 21.23
N PHE A 402 25.50 13.86 20.14
CA PHE A 402 24.92 12.52 19.99
C PHE A 402 25.93 11.38 19.84
N ILE A 403 27.17 11.60 20.16
CA ILE A 403 28.19 10.54 20.20
C ILE A 403 28.19 9.95 21.62
N TYR A 404 27.41 8.90 21.82
CA TYR A 404 27.54 8.00 22.94
C TYR A 404 27.99 6.63 22.46
#